data_e04be0a87786d053a924f3e433706916
#
_entry.id   e04be0a87786d053a924f3e433706916
#
_cell.length_a   1.000
_cell.length_b   1.000
_cell.length_c   1.000
_cell.angle_alpha   90.00
_cell.angle_beta   90.00
_cell.angle_gamma   90.00
#
_symmetry.space_group_name_H-M   'P 1'
#
loop_
_entity.id
_entity.type
_entity.pdbx_description
1 polymer ?
#
loop_
_entity_poly.entity_id
_entity_poly.type
_entity_poly.pdbx_seq_one_letter_code
_entity_poly.pdbx_strand_id
1 'polypeptide(L)'
;MEFRKHALILEVIKGLRDNGSWTGKTHVQKTMFLVNEATSVEVPFEFVLYKHGPYSFDIETELEQMKSYNALAVQPISNYGVELKPSENAELIKSLSPISQPEKESIGEICHFVGAKGVVDLERLATTVWIRNREHITDHNQVAQRVNALKPHISIQEAEAADRTITTSLNLSPK
;
A
#
# COMPACT_ATOMS: atom_id res chain seq x y z
N MET A 1 9.31 -9.97 -17.77
CA MET A 1 8.68 -9.66 -16.47
C MET A 1 9.56 -8.83 -15.51
N GLU A 2 10.76 -8.53 -15.92
CA GLU A 2 11.79 -7.90 -15.08
C GLU A 2 11.36 -6.55 -14.50
N PHE A 3 10.60 -5.76 -15.26
CA PHE A 3 10.15 -4.42 -14.82
C PHE A 3 8.71 -4.35 -14.29
N ARG A 4 8.00 -5.48 -14.14
CA ARG A 4 6.62 -5.49 -13.64
C ARG A 4 6.50 -4.89 -12.24
N LYS A 5 7.39 -5.27 -11.33
CA LYS A 5 7.46 -4.74 -9.97
C LYS A 5 7.64 -3.22 -9.97
N HIS A 6 8.58 -2.73 -10.79
CA HIS A 6 8.87 -1.29 -10.91
C HIS A 6 7.70 -0.51 -11.51
N ALA A 7 7.06 -1.06 -12.55
CA ALA A 7 5.90 -0.43 -13.19
C ALA A 7 4.73 -0.29 -12.21
N LEU A 8 4.46 -1.32 -11.38
CA LEU A 8 3.43 -1.26 -10.34
C LEU A 8 3.75 -0.20 -9.27
N ILE A 9 5.00 -0.15 -8.82
CA ILE A 9 5.44 0.88 -7.86
C ILE A 9 5.24 2.29 -8.44
N LEU A 10 5.63 2.51 -9.69
CA LEU A 10 5.44 3.80 -10.38
C LEU A 10 3.97 4.17 -10.54
N GLU A 11 3.10 3.19 -10.85
CA GLU A 11 1.66 3.42 -10.97
C GLU A 11 1.03 3.78 -9.61
N VAL A 12 1.41 3.10 -8.54
CA VAL A 12 0.99 3.44 -7.17
C VAL A 12 1.47 4.84 -6.78
N ILE A 13 2.73 5.19 -7.02
CA ILE A 13 3.25 6.53 -6.72
C ILE A 13 2.48 7.60 -7.50
N LYS A 14 2.20 7.35 -8.79
CA LYS A 14 1.38 8.25 -9.61
C LYS A 14 -0.02 8.41 -9.03
N GLY A 15 -0.70 7.30 -8.75
CA GLY A 15 -2.06 7.30 -8.18
C GLY A 15 -2.15 8.04 -6.85
N LEU A 16 -1.18 7.84 -5.95
CA LEU A 16 -1.10 8.57 -4.69
C LEU A 16 -0.96 10.08 -4.91
N ARG A 17 -0.07 10.51 -5.81
CA ARG A 17 0.12 11.93 -6.14
C ARG A 17 -1.14 12.55 -6.75
N ASP A 18 -1.77 11.85 -7.67
CA ASP A 18 -3.00 12.32 -8.34
C ASP A 18 -4.15 12.52 -7.34
N ASN A 19 -4.14 11.81 -6.20
CA ASN A 19 -5.10 11.94 -5.11
C ASN A 19 -4.61 12.84 -3.95
N GLY A 20 -3.54 13.59 -4.13
CA GLY A 20 -3.00 14.50 -3.12
C GLY A 20 -2.42 13.80 -1.87
N SER A 21 -2.08 12.52 -2.00
CA SER A 21 -1.49 11.73 -0.93
C SER A 21 0.02 11.93 -0.86
N TRP A 22 0.57 11.67 0.32
CA TRP A 22 2.01 11.55 0.51
C TRP A 22 2.56 10.32 -0.22
N THR A 23 3.75 10.43 -0.81
CA THR A 23 4.42 9.33 -1.53
C THR A 23 5.66 8.82 -0.80
N GLY A 24 5.64 8.79 0.52
CA GLY A 24 6.70 8.19 1.31
C GLY A 24 6.69 6.66 1.23
N LYS A 25 7.78 6.03 1.65
CA LYS A 25 7.94 4.56 1.62
C LYS A 25 6.77 3.84 2.30
N THR A 26 6.31 4.31 3.47
CA THR A 26 5.19 3.70 4.19
C THR A 26 3.89 3.75 3.38
N HIS A 27 3.58 4.87 2.73
CA HIS A 27 2.39 5.00 1.89
C HIS A 27 2.44 4.03 0.72
N VAL A 28 3.57 3.94 0.02
CA VAL A 28 3.75 2.98 -1.09
C VAL A 28 3.60 1.54 -0.60
N GLN A 29 4.22 1.17 0.50
CA GLN A 29 4.11 -0.17 1.11
C GLN A 29 2.66 -0.54 1.44
N LYS A 30 1.93 0.34 2.14
CA LYS A 30 0.56 0.07 2.57
C LYS A 30 -0.42 0.08 1.39
N THR A 31 -0.25 1.00 0.45
CA THR A 31 -1.09 1.06 -0.75
C THR A 31 -0.89 -0.19 -1.61
N MET A 32 0.36 -0.62 -1.82
CA MET A 32 0.64 -1.84 -2.57
C MET A 32 0.05 -3.09 -1.90
N PHE A 33 0.12 -3.18 -0.58
CA PHE A 33 -0.56 -4.23 0.17
C PHE A 33 -2.08 -4.20 -0.03
N LEU A 34 -2.71 -3.03 0.05
CA LEU A 34 -4.14 -2.88 -0.16
C LEU A 34 -4.54 -3.24 -1.61
N VAL A 35 -3.76 -2.87 -2.61
CA VAL A 35 -3.95 -3.31 -3.99
C VAL A 35 -3.92 -4.84 -4.07
N ASN A 36 -2.94 -5.49 -3.44
CA ASN A 36 -2.85 -6.95 -3.42
C ASN A 36 -4.07 -7.61 -2.76
N GLU A 37 -4.57 -7.06 -1.66
CA GLU A 37 -5.62 -7.70 -0.88
C GLU A 37 -7.05 -7.39 -1.36
N ALA A 38 -7.27 -6.22 -1.98
CA ALA A 38 -8.60 -5.72 -2.29
C ALA A 38 -8.90 -5.64 -3.81
N THR A 39 -7.97 -6.05 -4.66
CA THR A 39 -8.16 -6.04 -6.11
C THR A 39 -7.74 -7.35 -6.77
N SER A 40 -8.06 -7.50 -8.05
CA SER A 40 -7.58 -8.62 -8.88
C SER A 40 -6.20 -8.37 -9.51
N VAL A 41 -5.57 -7.25 -9.23
CA VAL A 41 -4.23 -6.96 -9.74
C VAL A 41 -3.22 -7.97 -9.18
N GLU A 42 -2.47 -8.60 -10.07
CA GLU A 42 -1.38 -9.48 -9.67
C GLU A 42 -0.19 -8.65 -9.16
N VAL A 43 0.02 -8.69 -7.85
CA VAL A 43 1.08 -7.97 -7.16
C VAL A 43 2.19 -8.96 -6.77
N PRO A 44 3.35 -8.96 -7.46
CA PRO A 44 4.41 -9.95 -7.26
C PRO A 44 5.32 -9.60 -6.08
N PHE A 45 4.70 -9.31 -4.93
CA PHE A 45 5.38 -9.00 -3.67
C PHE A 45 4.85 -9.89 -2.56
N GLU A 46 5.77 -10.42 -1.75
CA GLU A 46 5.41 -11.09 -0.50
C GLU A 46 5.30 -10.08 0.62
N PHE A 47 4.23 -10.19 1.42
CA PHE A 47 4.00 -9.35 2.58
C PHE A 47 4.04 -10.16 3.86
N VAL A 48 4.63 -9.57 4.89
CA VAL A 48 4.64 -10.08 6.27
C VAL A 48 4.06 -9.03 7.20
N LEU A 49 3.49 -9.47 8.33
CA LEU A 49 3.08 -8.53 9.37
C LEU A 49 4.32 -8.10 10.16
N TYR A 50 4.71 -6.85 10.01
CA TYR A 50 5.91 -6.30 10.62
C TYR A 50 5.56 -5.20 11.64
N LYS A 51 6.56 -4.45 12.10
CA LYS A 51 6.44 -3.48 13.21
C LYS A 51 5.28 -2.49 13.04
N HIS A 52 5.07 -1.95 11.84
CA HIS A 52 4.02 -0.98 11.51
C HIS A 52 2.99 -1.54 10.53
N GLY A 53 2.55 -2.78 10.75
CA GLY A 53 1.59 -3.46 9.87
C GLY A 53 2.25 -4.18 8.69
N PRO A 54 1.46 -4.58 7.68
CA PRO A 54 1.97 -5.31 6.51
C PRO A 54 3.12 -4.61 5.81
N TYR A 55 4.16 -5.37 5.49
CA TYR A 55 5.41 -4.86 4.90
C TYR A 55 6.00 -5.88 3.94
N SER A 56 6.62 -5.41 2.86
CA SER A 56 7.37 -6.22 1.91
C SER A 56 8.84 -5.76 1.85
N PHE A 57 9.75 -6.66 2.16
CA PHE A 57 11.19 -6.41 2.02
C PHE A 57 11.59 -6.29 0.55
N ASP A 58 10.86 -6.97 -0.35
CA ASP A 58 11.09 -6.86 -1.79
C ASP A 58 10.83 -5.44 -2.29
N ILE A 59 9.76 -4.78 -1.83
CA ILE A 59 9.48 -3.38 -2.22
C ILE A 59 10.66 -2.48 -1.85
N GLU A 60 11.25 -2.64 -0.68
CA GLU A 60 12.42 -1.85 -0.26
C GLU A 60 13.61 -2.08 -1.21
N THR A 61 13.85 -3.33 -1.57
CA THR A 61 14.91 -3.71 -2.52
C THR A 61 14.67 -3.09 -3.90
N GLU A 62 13.43 -3.19 -4.41
CA GLU A 62 13.07 -2.63 -5.72
C GLU A 62 13.16 -1.09 -5.74
N LEU A 63 12.79 -0.41 -4.65
CA LEU A 63 12.95 1.05 -4.54
C LEU A 63 14.43 1.47 -4.66
N GLU A 64 15.37 0.72 -4.03
CA GLU A 64 16.79 1.01 -4.14
C GLU A 64 17.32 0.73 -5.57
N GLN A 65 16.84 -0.33 -6.21
CA GLN A 65 17.18 -0.62 -7.61
C GLN A 65 16.67 0.48 -8.55
N MET A 66 15.41 0.92 -8.39
CA MET A 66 14.83 1.99 -9.20
C MET A 66 15.59 3.31 -9.08
N LYS A 67 16.15 3.59 -7.90
CA LYS A 67 17.06 4.72 -7.72
C LYS A 67 18.35 4.56 -8.55
N SER A 68 18.94 3.36 -8.53
CA SER A 68 20.17 3.09 -9.29
C SER A 68 19.99 3.22 -10.81
N TYR A 69 18.75 2.94 -11.30
CA TYR A 69 18.39 3.10 -12.71
C TYR A 69 17.91 4.50 -13.07
N ASN A 70 17.93 5.45 -12.14
CA ASN A 70 17.36 6.78 -12.33
C ASN A 70 15.88 6.77 -12.75
N ALA A 71 15.12 5.74 -12.31
CA ALA A 71 13.67 5.66 -12.51
C ALA A 71 12.88 6.27 -11.33
N LEU A 72 13.53 6.41 -10.16
CA LEU A 72 12.97 6.95 -8.94
C LEU A 72 13.94 7.93 -8.30
N ALA A 73 13.45 9.12 -7.96
CA ALA A 73 14.13 10.08 -7.11
C ALA A 73 13.58 10.01 -5.68
N VAL A 74 14.48 10.12 -4.70
CA VAL A 74 14.15 10.17 -3.27
C VAL A 74 14.51 11.55 -2.76
N GLN A 75 13.51 12.35 -2.43
CA GLN A 75 13.68 13.72 -1.97
C GLN A 75 13.47 13.80 -0.46
N PRO A 76 14.49 14.16 0.33
CA PRO A 76 14.29 14.47 1.74
C PRO A 76 13.38 15.68 1.91
N ILE A 77 12.39 15.58 2.78
CA ILE A 77 11.50 16.68 3.15
C ILE A 77 11.65 16.90 4.65
N SER A 78 12.07 18.12 5.03
CA SER A 78 12.26 18.50 6.44
C SER A 78 11.05 18.12 7.29
N ASN A 79 11.30 17.41 8.38
CA ASN A 79 10.32 16.97 9.38
C ASN A 79 9.29 15.90 8.93
N TYR A 80 9.31 15.47 7.65
CA TYR A 80 8.34 14.50 7.13
C TYR A 80 8.96 13.18 6.63
N GLY A 81 10.26 13.10 6.48
CA GLY A 81 10.95 11.92 5.94
C GLY A 81 11.34 12.08 4.46
N VAL A 82 11.03 11.10 3.63
CA VAL A 82 11.39 11.14 2.21
C VAL A 82 10.14 11.07 1.33
N GLU A 83 10.15 11.82 0.25
CA GLU A 83 9.16 11.76 -0.83
C GLU A 83 9.75 11.00 -2.01
N LEU A 84 9.00 10.05 -2.54
CA LEU A 84 9.34 9.27 -3.73
C LEU A 84 8.71 9.92 -4.96
N LYS A 85 9.51 10.16 -5.98
CA LYS A 85 9.06 10.77 -7.25
C LYS A 85 9.55 9.97 -8.44
N PRO A 86 8.73 9.79 -9.50
CA PRO A 86 9.24 9.30 -10.77
C PRO A 86 10.39 10.18 -11.26
N SER A 87 11.43 9.56 -11.82
CA SER A 87 12.60 10.24 -12.35
C SER A 87 12.74 9.97 -13.86
N GLU A 88 13.86 10.31 -14.43
CA GLU A 88 14.13 10.39 -15.87
C GLU A 88 13.75 9.11 -16.65
N ASN A 89 14.07 7.94 -16.09
CA ASN A 89 13.82 6.66 -16.74
C ASN A 89 12.48 6.02 -16.37
N ALA A 90 11.61 6.71 -15.61
CA ALA A 90 10.31 6.15 -15.18
C ALA A 90 9.40 5.78 -16.37
N GLU A 91 9.33 6.63 -17.39
CA GLU A 91 8.48 6.37 -18.58
C GLU A 91 9.04 5.20 -19.42
N LEU A 92 10.35 5.05 -19.48
CA LEU A 92 10.97 3.89 -20.14
C LEU A 92 10.56 2.59 -19.43
N ILE A 93 10.65 2.55 -18.11
CA ILE A 93 10.22 1.38 -17.30
C ILE A 93 8.76 1.03 -17.57
N LYS A 94 7.87 2.02 -17.55
CA LYS A 94 6.44 1.82 -17.85
C LYS A 94 6.20 1.29 -19.27
N SER A 95 6.99 1.74 -20.24
CA SER A 95 6.87 1.26 -21.63
C SER A 95 7.33 -0.19 -21.79
N LEU A 96 8.35 -0.60 -21.02
CA LEU A 96 8.87 -1.98 -21.04
C LEU A 96 7.95 -2.99 -20.34
N SER A 97 7.14 -2.53 -19.39
CA SER A 97 6.17 -3.37 -18.68
C SER A 97 4.87 -2.60 -18.44
N PRO A 98 4.06 -2.42 -19.49
CA PRO A 98 2.83 -1.63 -19.39
C PRO A 98 1.82 -2.28 -18.45
N ILE A 99 1.22 -1.46 -17.59
CA ILE A 99 0.09 -1.83 -16.75
C ILE A 99 -1.18 -1.65 -17.61
N SER A 100 -2.04 -2.65 -17.62
CA SER A 100 -3.30 -2.60 -18.37
C SER A 100 -4.26 -1.55 -17.81
N GLN A 101 -5.20 -1.08 -18.63
CA GLN A 101 -6.15 -0.06 -18.18
C GLN A 101 -7.02 -0.51 -16.99
N PRO A 102 -7.57 -1.75 -16.97
CA PRO A 102 -8.30 -2.23 -15.79
C PRO A 102 -7.47 -2.28 -14.51
N GLU A 103 -6.19 -2.63 -14.61
CA GLU A 103 -5.29 -2.61 -13.45
C GLU A 103 -5.01 -1.20 -12.95
N LYS A 104 -4.82 -0.22 -13.86
CA LYS A 104 -4.68 1.20 -13.49
C LYS A 104 -5.90 1.73 -12.77
N GLU A 105 -7.09 1.36 -13.23
CA GLU A 105 -8.36 1.74 -12.60
C GLU A 105 -8.44 1.16 -11.19
N SER A 106 -8.17 -0.14 -11.02
CA SER A 106 -8.16 -0.79 -9.71
C SER A 106 -7.13 -0.18 -8.75
N ILE A 107 -5.91 0.10 -9.23
CA ILE A 107 -4.88 0.79 -8.45
C ILE A 107 -5.35 2.20 -8.09
N GLY A 108 -5.95 2.91 -9.03
CA GLY A 108 -6.49 4.26 -8.84
C GLY A 108 -7.56 4.32 -7.75
N GLU A 109 -8.47 3.34 -7.71
CA GLU A 109 -9.50 3.22 -6.67
C GLU A 109 -8.87 3.07 -5.27
N ILE A 110 -7.86 2.22 -5.14
CA ILE A 110 -7.13 2.07 -3.87
C ILE A 110 -6.38 3.35 -3.50
N CYS A 111 -5.72 4.00 -4.46
CA CYS A 111 -5.05 5.28 -4.22
C CYS A 111 -6.04 6.38 -3.80
N HIS A 112 -7.23 6.40 -4.39
CA HIS A 112 -8.31 7.30 -3.98
C HIS A 112 -8.80 7.01 -2.55
N PHE A 113 -8.99 5.73 -2.21
CA PHE A 113 -9.33 5.31 -0.84
C PHE A 113 -8.24 5.71 0.17
N VAL A 114 -6.97 5.57 -0.19
CA VAL A 114 -5.85 6.04 0.65
C VAL A 114 -5.92 7.56 0.81
N GLY A 115 -6.06 8.31 -0.28
CA GLY A 115 -6.26 9.76 -0.26
C GLY A 115 -5.28 10.49 0.66
N ALA A 116 -5.78 11.36 1.50
CA ALA A 116 -4.99 12.16 2.45
C ALA A 116 -4.74 11.45 3.80
N LYS A 117 -4.94 10.13 3.90
CA LYS A 117 -4.72 9.39 5.15
C LYS A 117 -3.24 9.38 5.52
N GLY A 118 -2.96 9.60 6.81
CA GLY A 118 -1.61 9.57 7.36
C GLY A 118 -1.10 8.14 7.64
N VAL A 119 0.16 8.02 7.99
CA VAL A 119 0.80 6.72 8.28
C VAL A 119 0.12 5.93 9.39
N VAL A 120 -0.42 6.62 10.39
CA VAL A 120 -1.12 5.98 11.52
C VAL A 120 -2.44 5.35 11.05
N ASP A 121 -3.20 6.06 10.23
CA ASP A 121 -4.45 5.53 9.67
C ASP A 121 -4.18 4.35 8.73
N LEU A 122 -3.16 4.48 7.90
CA LEU A 122 -2.76 3.40 6.98
C LEU A 122 -2.27 2.15 7.73
N GLU A 123 -1.56 2.31 8.84
CA GLU A 123 -1.18 1.17 9.68
C GLU A 123 -2.42 0.45 10.23
N ARG A 124 -3.40 1.20 10.77
CA ARG A 124 -4.66 0.65 11.28
C ARG A 124 -5.42 -0.11 10.20
N LEU A 125 -5.65 0.53 9.07
CA LEU A 125 -6.41 -0.05 7.95
C LEU A 125 -5.71 -1.30 7.39
N ALA A 126 -4.42 -1.21 7.08
CA ALA A 126 -3.69 -2.34 6.51
C ALA A 126 -3.57 -3.52 7.49
N THR A 127 -3.37 -3.27 8.80
CA THR A 127 -3.35 -4.32 9.81
C THR A 127 -4.72 -5.00 9.92
N THR A 128 -5.79 -4.25 9.85
CA THR A 128 -7.15 -4.79 9.88
C THR A 128 -7.44 -5.66 8.64
N VAL A 129 -7.04 -5.20 7.44
CA VAL A 129 -7.15 -6.03 6.21
C VAL A 129 -6.35 -7.31 6.35
N TRP A 130 -5.14 -7.23 6.90
CA TRP A 130 -4.32 -8.42 7.15
C TRP A 130 -5.07 -9.47 7.98
N ILE A 131 -5.65 -9.05 9.11
CA ILE A 131 -6.35 -9.96 10.01
C ILE A 131 -7.56 -10.58 9.33
N ARG A 132 -8.35 -9.80 8.59
CA ARG A 132 -9.50 -10.32 7.86
C ARG A 132 -9.10 -11.34 6.80
N ASN A 133 -8.13 -11.01 5.97
CA ASN A 133 -7.80 -11.82 4.80
C ASN A 133 -6.81 -12.95 5.12
N ARG A 134 -5.80 -12.70 5.96
CA ARG A 134 -4.72 -13.68 6.22
C ARG A 134 -4.97 -14.53 7.45
N GLU A 135 -5.68 -14.02 8.46
CA GLU A 135 -6.07 -14.79 9.64
C GLU A 135 -7.52 -15.28 9.54
N HIS A 136 -8.26 -14.92 8.49
CA HIS A 136 -9.64 -15.32 8.21
C HIS A 136 -10.62 -14.99 9.34
N ILE A 137 -10.41 -13.87 10.02
CA ILE A 137 -11.31 -13.38 11.08
C ILE A 137 -12.27 -12.37 10.46
N THR A 138 -13.59 -12.66 10.53
CA THR A 138 -14.63 -11.82 9.92
C THR A 138 -15.53 -11.12 10.93
N ASP A 139 -15.60 -11.60 12.16
CA ASP A 139 -16.36 -10.95 13.23
C ASP A 139 -15.69 -9.64 13.66
N HIS A 140 -16.44 -8.54 13.66
CA HIS A 140 -15.94 -7.20 13.92
C HIS A 140 -15.24 -7.05 15.28
N ASN A 141 -15.83 -7.66 16.34
CA ASN A 141 -15.25 -7.58 17.68
C ASN A 141 -13.95 -8.38 17.77
N GLN A 142 -13.92 -9.58 17.16
CA GLN A 142 -12.70 -10.40 17.13
C GLN A 142 -11.59 -9.74 16.32
N VAL A 143 -11.91 -9.11 15.19
CA VAL A 143 -10.95 -8.32 14.40
C VAL A 143 -10.35 -7.20 15.26
N ALA A 144 -11.18 -6.40 15.93
CA ALA A 144 -10.71 -5.30 16.75
C ALA A 144 -9.83 -5.76 17.93
N GLN A 145 -10.23 -6.82 18.62
CA GLN A 145 -9.44 -7.43 19.68
C GLN A 145 -8.09 -7.96 19.16
N ARG A 146 -8.10 -8.59 18.00
CA ARG A 146 -6.88 -9.12 17.38
C ARG A 146 -5.93 -8.02 16.94
N VAL A 147 -6.45 -6.92 16.35
CA VAL A 147 -5.65 -5.71 16.03
C VAL A 147 -4.98 -5.18 17.29
N ASN A 148 -5.74 -4.96 18.35
CA ASN A 148 -5.21 -4.44 19.62
C ASN A 148 -4.17 -5.40 20.25
N ALA A 149 -4.41 -6.72 20.19
CA ALA A 149 -3.46 -7.70 20.71
C ALA A 149 -2.11 -7.67 19.97
N LEU A 150 -2.13 -7.47 18.64
CA LEU A 150 -0.92 -7.38 17.81
C LEU A 150 -0.26 -6.00 17.86
N LYS A 151 -1.05 -4.96 18.03
CA LYS A 151 -0.68 -3.55 18.02
C LYS A 151 -1.29 -2.84 19.24
N PRO A 152 -0.72 -2.99 20.45
CA PRO A 152 -1.32 -2.44 21.68
C PRO A 152 -1.50 -0.92 21.67
N HIS A 153 -0.79 -0.19 20.81
CA HIS A 153 -0.96 1.25 20.61
C HIS A 153 -2.20 1.62 19.79
N ILE A 154 -2.87 0.65 19.14
CA ILE A 154 -4.16 0.82 18.47
C ILE A 154 -5.25 0.36 19.42
N SER A 155 -6.08 1.26 19.89
CA SER A 155 -7.20 0.92 20.77
C SER A 155 -8.25 0.07 20.05
N ILE A 156 -9.07 -0.67 20.80
CA ILE A 156 -10.18 -1.45 20.23
C ILE A 156 -11.13 -0.55 19.45
N GLN A 157 -11.45 0.63 19.94
CA GLN A 157 -12.33 1.59 19.26
C GLN A 157 -11.76 2.07 17.92
N GLU A 158 -10.46 2.34 17.85
CA GLU A 158 -9.78 2.70 16.61
C GLU A 158 -9.75 1.53 15.62
N ALA A 159 -9.54 0.32 16.11
CA ALA A 159 -9.58 -0.90 15.30
C ALA A 159 -10.98 -1.16 14.74
N GLU A 160 -12.03 -0.98 15.55
CA GLU A 160 -13.42 -1.08 15.09
C GLU A 160 -13.76 -0.03 14.03
N ALA A 161 -13.29 1.20 14.19
CA ALA A 161 -13.50 2.27 13.21
C ALA A 161 -12.78 1.96 11.90
N ALA A 162 -11.55 1.44 11.95
CA ALA A 162 -10.81 0.98 10.78
C ALA A 162 -11.54 -0.16 10.07
N ASP A 163 -12.06 -1.12 10.84
CA ASP A 163 -12.79 -2.27 10.31
C ASP A 163 -14.09 -1.86 9.59
N ARG A 164 -14.86 -0.97 10.18
CA ARG A 164 -16.06 -0.38 9.53
C ARG A 164 -15.69 0.34 8.23
N THR A 165 -14.62 1.12 8.24
CA THR A 165 -14.15 1.84 7.05
C THR A 165 -13.80 0.88 5.92
N ILE A 166 -13.09 -0.20 6.23
CA ILE A 166 -12.68 -1.21 5.24
C ILE A 166 -13.90 -1.93 4.67
N THR A 167 -14.79 -2.41 5.52
CA THR A 167 -15.96 -3.20 5.10
C THR A 167 -16.99 -2.41 4.31
N THR A 168 -17.02 -1.08 4.47
CA THR A 168 -17.90 -0.19 3.70
C THR A 168 -17.27 0.33 2.41
N SER A 169 -15.95 0.41 2.33
CA SER A 169 -15.24 1.10 1.24
C SER A 169 -14.41 0.18 0.34
N LEU A 170 -14.08 -1.02 0.80
CA LEU A 170 -13.28 -1.97 0.03
C LEU A 170 -14.03 -3.28 -0.18
N ASN A 171 -14.00 -3.81 -1.40
CA ASN A 171 -14.48 -5.14 -1.70
C ASN A 171 -13.43 -6.18 -1.28
N LEU A 172 -13.41 -6.51 0.00
CA LEU A 172 -12.55 -7.57 0.51
C LEU A 172 -13.20 -8.92 0.21
N SER A 173 -12.75 -9.58 -0.85
CA SER A 173 -13.04 -11.01 -1.04
C SER A 173 -11.88 -11.80 -0.46
N PRO A 174 -12.15 -12.82 0.39
CA PRO A 174 -11.11 -13.76 0.82
C PRO A 174 -10.45 -14.38 -0.43
N LYS A 175 -9.14 -14.25 -0.53
CA LYS A 175 -8.36 -14.93 -1.58
C LYS A 175 -8.06 -16.36 -1.15
#